data_d053d864ad2c34cd37411eb86628ae8e
#
_entry.id   d053d864ad2c34cd37411eb86628ae8e
#
_cell.length_a   1.000
_cell.length_b   1.000
_cell.length_c   1.000
_cell.angle_alpha   90.00
_cell.angle_beta   90.00
_cell.angle_gamma   90.00
#
_symmetry.space_group_name_H-M   'P 1'
#
loop_
_entity.id
_entity.type
_entity.pdbx_description
1 polymer ?
#
loop_
_entity_poly.entity_id
_entity_poly.type
_entity_poly.pdbx_seq_one_letter_code
_entity_poly.pdbx_strand_id
1 'polypeptide(L)'
;MTTKIKFTKMHGAGNDYIYVDTTRYPIADPEKKAIEWSKFHTGIGSDGLILIGSSDKADFSMRIFNADGSEAMMCGNGSRCVGKYVYEYGLTAKKKITLDTRSGIKVLKLHVEGGKVTAVTVDMGSPLETEAVDFGDQFPFQSTRVSMGNPHLVTFVEDITQINLPEIGPQLENYHLFPDRTNVEFAQIVGKDTIRMRVWERGSGITQACGTGACATAVAAVLHGLAGRKCDIIMDGGTVTIEWEEATGHILMTVPATKVFDGEMEG
;
A
#
# COMPACT_ATOMS: atom_id res chain seq x y z
N MET A 1 -1.48 -28.01 26.85
CA MET A 1 -2.58 -27.07 26.56
C MET A 1 -2.11 -26.23 25.38
N THR A 2 -2.75 -26.34 24.23
CA THR A 2 -2.47 -25.47 23.08
C THR A 2 -2.86 -24.04 23.44
N THR A 3 -1.90 -23.12 23.32
CA THR A 3 -2.13 -21.70 23.61
C THR A 3 -2.99 -21.11 22.50
N LYS A 4 -4.16 -20.57 22.81
CA LYS A 4 -4.96 -19.85 21.84
C LYS A 4 -4.36 -18.49 21.54
N ILE A 5 -4.15 -18.20 20.25
CA ILE A 5 -3.64 -16.94 19.73
C ILE A 5 -4.81 -16.12 19.23
N LYS A 6 -5.01 -14.92 19.77
CA LYS A 6 -6.00 -13.97 19.28
C LYS A 6 -5.43 -13.20 18.09
N PHE A 7 -6.25 -13.01 17.09
CA PHE A 7 -5.92 -12.23 15.91
C PHE A 7 -7.08 -11.32 15.49
N THR A 8 -6.77 -10.33 14.69
CA THR A 8 -7.75 -9.49 13.99
C THR A 8 -7.50 -9.57 12.49
N LYS A 9 -8.55 -9.83 11.70
CA LYS A 9 -8.48 -9.71 10.25
C LYS A 9 -8.84 -8.28 9.85
N MET A 10 -7.95 -7.64 9.07
CA MET A 10 -8.15 -6.27 8.60
C MET A 10 -7.65 -6.13 7.16
N HIS A 11 -8.16 -5.12 6.45
CA HIS A 11 -7.67 -4.77 5.12
C HIS A 11 -7.51 -3.26 4.93
N GLY A 12 -6.62 -2.89 4.00
CA GLY A 12 -6.50 -1.55 3.44
C GLY A 12 -6.61 -1.62 1.93
N ALA A 13 -7.67 -1.03 1.35
CA ALA A 13 -7.92 -1.05 -0.09
C ALA A 13 -7.93 -2.48 -0.70
N GLY A 14 -8.60 -3.43 -0.02
CA GLY A 14 -8.75 -4.81 -0.49
C GLY A 14 -7.58 -5.75 -0.16
N ASN A 15 -6.38 -5.23 0.12
CA ASN A 15 -5.24 -6.05 0.54
C ASN A 15 -5.36 -6.38 2.04
N ASP A 16 -5.55 -7.67 2.37
CA ASP A 16 -5.98 -8.14 3.67
C ASP A 16 -4.93 -9.00 4.38
N TYR A 17 -4.80 -8.79 5.68
CA TYR A 17 -3.86 -9.51 6.53
C TYR A 17 -4.49 -9.95 7.85
N ILE A 18 -3.85 -10.94 8.46
CA ILE A 18 -4.09 -11.39 9.84
C ILE A 18 -3.13 -10.62 10.74
N TYR A 19 -3.64 -9.91 11.74
CA TYR A 19 -2.84 -9.08 12.67
C TYR A 19 -2.77 -9.75 14.03
N VAL A 20 -1.55 -9.90 14.57
CA VAL A 20 -1.30 -10.47 15.89
C VAL A 20 -0.43 -9.53 16.72
N ASP A 21 -0.87 -9.23 17.93
CA ASP A 21 -0.08 -8.55 18.96
C ASP A 21 0.88 -9.56 19.62
N THR A 22 2.14 -9.55 19.19
CA THR A 22 3.17 -10.49 19.68
C THR A 22 3.68 -10.17 21.08
N THR A 23 3.31 -9.02 21.64
CA THR A 23 3.59 -8.73 23.05
C THR A 23 2.73 -9.58 23.98
N ARG A 24 1.57 -10.04 23.49
CA ARG A 24 0.63 -10.90 24.20
C ARG A 24 0.62 -12.34 23.69
N TYR A 25 0.80 -12.50 22.38
CA TYR A 25 0.69 -13.79 21.69
C TYR A 25 1.96 -14.01 20.83
N PRO A 26 3.09 -14.45 21.43
CA PRO A 26 4.32 -14.69 20.70
C PRO A 26 4.12 -15.79 19.65
N ILE A 27 4.65 -15.56 18.46
CA ILE A 27 4.64 -16.50 17.33
C ILE A 27 6.07 -17.01 17.13
N ALA A 28 6.30 -18.31 17.34
CA ALA A 28 7.62 -18.91 17.24
C ALA A 28 8.10 -19.11 15.80
N ASP A 29 7.20 -19.42 14.88
CA ASP A 29 7.49 -19.74 13.47
C ASP A 29 6.53 -18.97 12.56
N PRO A 30 6.77 -17.64 12.37
CA PRO A 30 5.83 -16.78 11.67
C PRO A 30 5.69 -17.10 10.18
N GLU A 31 6.76 -17.57 9.52
CA GLU A 31 6.75 -17.97 8.12
C GLU A 31 5.78 -19.13 7.89
N LYS A 32 5.88 -20.15 8.73
CA LYS A 32 5.00 -21.32 8.67
C LYS A 32 3.56 -20.95 9.01
N LYS A 33 3.34 -20.12 10.05
CA LYS A 33 2.00 -19.67 10.44
C LYS A 33 1.37 -18.80 9.35
N ALA A 34 2.13 -17.96 8.66
CA ALA A 34 1.64 -17.20 7.51
C ALA A 34 1.11 -18.13 6.41
N ILE A 35 1.87 -19.16 6.04
CA ILE A 35 1.45 -20.16 5.05
C ILE A 35 0.19 -20.90 5.50
N GLU A 36 0.15 -21.38 6.74
CA GLU A 36 -0.98 -22.14 7.26
C GLU A 36 -2.27 -21.31 7.34
N TRP A 37 -2.17 -20.12 7.95
CA TRP A 37 -3.34 -19.28 8.24
C TRP A 37 -3.87 -18.56 7.01
N SER A 38 -3.01 -18.25 6.03
CA SER A 38 -3.43 -17.56 4.80
C SER A 38 -4.19 -18.45 3.81
N LYS A 39 -4.22 -19.76 4.00
CA LYS A 39 -4.98 -20.66 3.12
C LYS A 39 -6.47 -20.32 3.14
N PHE A 40 -7.07 -20.09 1.94
CA PHE A 40 -8.48 -19.70 1.85
C PHE A 40 -9.43 -20.74 2.40
N HIS A 41 -9.42 -21.96 2.07
CA HIS A 41 -10.47 -22.94 2.47
C HIS A 41 -10.16 -23.69 3.76
N THR A 42 -8.92 -23.69 4.20
CA THR A 42 -8.48 -24.53 5.34
C THR A 42 -7.77 -23.74 6.44
N GLY A 43 -7.56 -22.44 6.23
CA GLY A 43 -7.08 -21.46 7.19
C GLY A 43 -8.08 -20.32 7.38
N ILE A 44 -7.57 -19.15 7.79
CA ILE A 44 -8.37 -17.91 7.90
C ILE A 44 -8.59 -17.30 6.52
N GLY A 45 -7.63 -17.48 5.60
CA GLY A 45 -7.61 -16.87 4.27
C GLY A 45 -7.19 -15.39 4.34
N SER A 46 -6.05 -15.06 3.71
CA SER A 46 -5.53 -13.69 3.66
C SER A 46 -4.33 -13.58 2.71
N ASP A 47 -3.88 -12.37 2.43
CA ASP A 47 -2.63 -12.11 1.71
C ASP A 47 -1.38 -12.39 2.57
N GLY A 48 -1.56 -12.54 3.90
CA GLY A 48 -0.48 -12.88 4.81
C GLY A 48 -0.76 -12.58 6.28
N LEU A 49 0.33 -12.54 7.06
CA LEU A 49 0.35 -12.34 8.51
C LEU A 49 1.17 -11.09 8.85
N ILE A 50 0.64 -10.22 9.68
CA ILE A 50 1.35 -9.07 10.24
C ILE A 50 1.49 -9.24 11.75
N LEU A 51 2.72 -9.14 12.22
CA LEU A 51 3.09 -9.18 13.63
C LEU A 51 3.33 -7.76 14.13
N ILE A 52 2.63 -7.39 15.20
CA ILE A 52 2.77 -6.11 15.90
C ILE A 52 3.55 -6.38 17.18
N GLY A 53 4.67 -5.70 17.37
CA GLY A 53 5.55 -5.90 18.51
C GLY A 53 6.02 -4.59 19.16
N SER A 54 6.83 -4.71 20.19
CA SER A 54 7.58 -3.58 20.76
C SER A 54 8.76 -3.21 19.87
N SER A 55 9.25 -1.98 19.98
CA SER A 55 10.47 -1.50 19.35
C SER A 55 11.24 -0.61 20.32
N ASP A 56 12.57 -0.66 20.26
CA ASP A 56 13.45 0.28 20.98
C ASP A 56 13.65 1.61 20.22
N LYS A 57 13.18 1.69 18.97
CA LYS A 57 13.40 2.81 18.05
C LYS A 57 12.13 3.58 17.70
N ALA A 58 10.96 2.95 17.90
CA ALA A 58 9.67 3.49 17.54
C ALA A 58 8.61 3.12 18.56
N ASP A 59 7.38 3.63 18.42
CA ASP A 59 6.28 3.28 19.32
C ASP A 59 5.93 1.80 19.23
N PHE A 60 5.99 1.22 18.01
CA PHE A 60 5.71 -0.19 17.71
C PHE A 60 6.64 -0.70 16.61
N SER A 61 6.78 -2.03 16.51
CA SER A 61 7.39 -2.70 15.37
C SER A 61 6.34 -3.43 14.54
N MET A 62 6.64 -3.61 13.24
CA MET A 62 5.82 -4.38 12.31
C MET A 62 6.71 -5.33 11.49
N ARG A 63 6.36 -6.62 11.51
CA ARG A 63 6.90 -7.62 10.58
C ARG A 63 5.76 -8.16 9.72
N ILE A 64 6.04 -8.42 8.45
CA ILE A 64 5.05 -8.83 7.45
C ILE A 64 5.51 -10.12 6.81
N PHE A 65 4.65 -11.10 6.80
CA PHE A 65 4.87 -12.39 6.14
C PHE A 65 3.77 -12.59 5.12
N ASN A 66 4.13 -12.74 3.85
CA ASN A 66 3.20 -13.03 2.77
C ASN A 66 2.59 -14.44 2.91
N ALA A 67 1.54 -14.74 2.16
CA ALA A 67 0.89 -16.05 2.18
C ALA A 67 1.81 -17.22 1.78
N ASP A 68 2.92 -16.95 1.10
CA ASP A 68 3.97 -17.94 0.77
C ASP A 68 5.04 -18.10 1.87
N GLY A 69 4.93 -17.33 2.96
CA GLY A 69 5.88 -17.31 4.09
C GLY A 69 7.05 -16.35 3.90
N SER A 70 7.22 -15.73 2.75
CA SER A 70 8.29 -14.74 2.54
C SER A 70 8.07 -13.49 3.37
N GLU A 71 9.14 -12.93 3.96
CA GLU A 71 9.06 -11.70 4.75
C GLU A 71 9.23 -10.47 3.87
N ALA A 72 8.21 -9.61 3.86
CA ALA A 72 8.22 -8.36 3.11
C ALA A 72 8.90 -7.22 3.88
N MET A 73 9.50 -6.28 3.13
CA MET A 73 10.19 -5.12 3.71
C MET A 73 9.21 -4.10 4.29
N MET A 74 8.07 -3.88 3.62
CA MET A 74 7.04 -2.90 3.99
C MET A 74 5.75 -3.18 3.23
N CYS A 75 4.61 -2.87 3.84
CA CYS A 75 3.31 -2.81 3.21
C CYS A 75 2.55 -1.57 3.71
N GLY A 76 2.30 -0.61 2.82
CA GLY A 76 1.56 0.62 3.17
C GLY A 76 0.15 0.33 3.67
N ASN A 77 -0.53 -0.65 3.07
CA ASN A 77 -1.87 -1.09 3.49
C ASN A 77 -1.82 -1.68 4.90
N GLY A 78 -0.84 -2.57 5.15
CA GLY A 78 -0.64 -3.19 6.45
C GLY A 78 -0.32 -2.19 7.55
N SER A 79 0.56 -1.23 7.30
CA SER A 79 0.95 -0.25 8.32
C SER A 79 -0.22 0.61 8.81
N ARG A 80 -1.16 0.96 7.93
CA ARG A 80 -2.37 1.71 8.32
C ARG A 80 -3.28 0.90 9.24
N CYS A 81 -3.45 -0.37 8.93
CA CYS A 81 -4.20 -1.28 9.79
C CYS A 81 -3.53 -1.46 11.16
N VAL A 82 -2.18 -1.52 11.21
CA VAL A 82 -1.45 -1.49 12.50
C VAL A 82 -1.77 -0.22 13.28
N GLY A 83 -1.74 0.95 12.63
CA GLY A 83 -2.10 2.22 13.28
C GLY A 83 -3.49 2.21 13.91
N LYS A 84 -4.49 1.72 13.16
CA LYS A 84 -5.86 1.53 13.66
C LYS A 84 -5.91 0.51 14.80
N TYR A 85 -5.24 -0.62 14.64
CA TYR A 85 -5.20 -1.69 15.64
C TYR A 85 -4.68 -1.18 16.97
N VAL A 86 -3.48 -0.60 17.01
CA VAL A 86 -2.84 -0.20 18.28
C VAL A 86 -3.63 0.88 19.02
N TYR A 87 -4.33 1.75 18.29
CA TYR A 87 -5.20 2.76 18.90
C TYR A 87 -6.50 2.15 19.44
N GLU A 88 -7.23 1.40 18.62
CA GLU A 88 -8.56 0.89 18.98
C GLU A 88 -8.51 -0.26 20.00
N TYR A 89 -7.39 -1.00 20.10
CA TYR A 89 -7.17 -2.00 21.15
C TYR A 89 -6.49 -1.44 22.42
N GLY A 90 -6.32 -0.10 22.48
CA GLY A 90 -5.85 0.59 23.69
C GLY A 90 -4.36 0.38 23.98
N LEU A 91 -3.55 -0.02 22.99
CA LEU A 91 -2.10 -0.12 23.16
C LEU A 91 -1.44 1.27 23.18
N THR A 92 -2.12 2.29 22.63
CA THR A 92 -1.70 3.69 22.69
C THR A 92 -2.90 4.64 22.62
N ALA A 93 -2.74 5.84 23.18
CA ALA A 93 -3.67 6.96 22.99
C ALA A 93 -3.14 8.02 22.00
N LYS A 94 -1.92 7.83 21.46
CA LYS A 94 -1.31 8.76 20.52
C LYS A 94 -2.03 8.75 19.19
N LYS A 95 -2.27 9.93 18.60
CA LYS A 95 -2.79 10.08 17.24
C LYS A 95 -1.70 10.20 16.18
N LYS A 96 -0.44 10.37 16.58
CA LYS A 96 0.75 10.28 15.75
C LYS A 96 1.64 9.23 16.35
N ILE A 97 1.95 8.19 15.61
CA ILE A 97 2.75 7.05 16.05
C ILE A 97 3.88 6.78 15.07
N THR A 98 4.94 6.18 15.56
CA THR A 98 6.06 5.71 14.76
C THR A 98 6.04 4.19 14.71
N LEU A 99 6.34 3.63 13.53
CA LEU A 99 6.33 2.20 13.26
C LEU A 99 7.69 1.78 12.70
N ASP A 100 8.38 0.90 13.42
CA ASP A 100 9.64 0.31 12.97
C ASP A 100 9.35 -0.82 11.99
N THR A 101 9.83 -0.68 10.76
CA THR A 101 9.68 -1.63 9.68
C THR A 101 11.04 -1.98 9.08
N ARG A 102 11.14 -3.07 8.31
CA ARG A 102 12.39 -3.41 7.62
C ARG A 102 12.84 -2.36 6.59
N SER A 103 11.92 -1.49 6.13
CA SER A 103 12.24 -0.33 5.26
C SER A 103 12.45 0.98 6.03
N GLY A 104 12.71 0.91 7.32
CA GLY A 104 12.92 2.05 8.21
C GLY A 104 11.66 2.47 8.97
N ILE A 105 11.81 3.53 9.75
CA ILE A 105 10.73 4.06 10.60
C ILE A 105 9.72 4.81 9.73
N LYS A 106 8.45 4.45 9.90
CA LYS A 106 7.31 5.12 9.26
C LYS A 106 6.52 5.92 10.28
N VAL A 107 6.07 7.10 9.88
CA VAL A 107 5.23 7.97 10.70
C VAL A 107 3.79 7.83 10.23
N LEU A 108 2.89 7.48 11.14
CA LEU A 108 1.46 7.34 10.90
C LEU A 108 0.71 8.44 11.65
N LYS A 109 -0.19 9.15 10.96
CA LYS A 109 -1.13 10.09 11.57
C LYS A 109 -2.53 9.49 11.53
N LEU A 110 -3.12 9.25 12.70
CA LEU A 110 -4.44 8.66 12.85
C LEU A 110 -5.52 9.73 12.84
N HIS A 111 -6.52 9.57 11.97
CA HIS A 111 -7.72 10.41 11.97
C HIS A 111 -8.77 9.71 12.85
N VAL A 112 -9.12 10.35 13.97
CA VAL A 112 -9.96 9.74 15.00
C VAL A 112 -11.24 10.54 15.18
N GLU A 113 -12.37 9.87 15.02
CA GLU A 113 -13.70 10.40 15.25
C GLU A 113 -14.50 9.46 16.13
N GLY A 114 -15.14 9.98 17.18
CA GLY A 114 -15.92 9.17 18.12
C GLY A 114 -15.12 8.02 18.78
N GLY A 115 -13.79 8.19 18.96
CA GLY A 115 -12.91 7.16 19.55
C GLY A 115 -12.51 6.05 18.58
N LYS A 116 -12.87 6.14 17.28
CA LYS A 116 -12.50 5.19 16.23
C LYS A 116 -11.60 5.83 15.19
N VAL A 117 -10.65 5.07 14.66
CA VAL A 117 -9.80 5.51 13.56
C VAL A 117 -10.57 5.35 12.26
N THR A 118 -10.90 6.48 11.61
CA THR A 118 -11.61 6.53 10.33
C THR A 118 -10.66 6.44 9.14
N ALA A 119 -9.45 7.01 9.25
CA ALA A 119 -8.41 6.93 8.24
C ALA A 119 -7.02 7.04 8.88
N VAL A 120 -6.00 6.65 8.12
CA VAL A 120 -4.60 6.78 8.53
C VAL A 120 -3.82 7.43 7.39
N THR A 121 -3.07 8.49 7.70
CA THR A 121 -2.10 9.10 6.78
C THR A 121 -0.72 8.51 7.03
N VAL A 122 -0.08 8.06 5.96
CA VAL A 122 1.31 7.58 5.95
C VAL A 122 2.15 8.59 5.16
N ASP A 123 3.28 8.97 5.73
CA ASP A 123 4.31 9.73 5.01
C ASP A 123 5.11 8.76 4.13
N MET A 124 4.98 8.93 2.82
CA MET A 124 5.60 8.08 1.80
C MET A 124 6.99 8.60 1.37
N GLY A 125 7.43 9.75 1.91
CA GLY A 125 8.64 10.46 1.51
C GLY A 125 8.44 11.31 0.26
N SER A 126 9.52 11.88 -0.25
CA SER A 126 9.50 12.67 -1.49
C SER A 126 9.66 11.78 -2.72
N PRO A 127 9.11 12.15 -3.88
CA PRO A 127 9.47 11.51 -5.14
C PRO A 127 10.98 11.73 -5.38
N LEU A 128 11.68 10.67 -5.79
CA LEU A 128 13.14 10.71 -5.95
C LEU A 128 13.56 11.17 -7.34
N GLU A 129 12.83 10.71 -8.36
CA GLU A 129 13.09 11.02 -9.77
C GLU A 129 11.76 11.18 -10.51
N THR A 130 11.73 12.15 -11.43
CA THR A 130 10.60 12.35 -12.37
C THR A 130 11.16 12.70 -13.74
N GLU A 131 10.74 11.98 -14.77
CA GLU A 131 11.22 12.14 -16.13
C GLU A 131 10.09 11.86 -17.14
N ALA A 132 10.00 12.69 -18.18
CA ALA A 132 9.12 12.42 -19.31
C ALA A 132 9.69 11.28 -20.15
N VAL A 133 8.86 10.33 -20.55
CA VAL A 133 9.25 9.18 -21.40
C VAL A 133 8.53 9.28 -22.73
N ASP A 134 9.31 9.28 -23.79
CA ASP A 134 8.84 9.20 -25.16
C ASP A 134 9.21 7.84 -25.77
N PHE A 135 8.22 7.09 -26.22
CA PHE A 135 8.40 5.78 -26.85
C PHE A 135 8.51 5.86 -28.38
N GLY A 136 8.48 7.08 -28.94
CA GLY A 136 8.42 7.30 -30.38
C GLY A 136 7.17 6.65 -31.01
N ASP A 137 7.34 6.05 -32.20
CA ASP A 137 6.22 5.42 -32.91
C ASP A 137 5.76 4.07 -32.33
N GLN A 138 6.48 3.53 -31.33
CA GLN A 138 6.19 2.19 -30.82
C GLN A 138 4.96 2.18 -29.90
N PHE A 139 4.79 3.21 -29.08
CA PHE A 139 3.59 3.39 -28.25
C PHE A 139 3.12 4.84 -28.37
N PRO A 140 1.84 5.08 -28.72
CA PRO A 140 1.30 6.42 -28.94
C PRO A 140 0.96 7.14 -27.63
N PHE A 141 1.77 6.95 -26.58
CA PHE A 141 1.54 7.53 -25.26
C PHE A 141 2.67 8.46 -24.86
N GLN A 142 2.29 9.56 -24.23
CA GLN A 142 3.21 10.35 -23.41
C GLN A 142 3.12 9.85 -21.98
N SER A 143 4.25 9.45 -21.44
CA SER A 143 4.32 8.85 -20.10
C SER A 143 5.31 9.59 -19.23
N THR A 144 5.15 9.45 -17.93
CA THR A 144 6.05 10.02 -16.93
C THR A 144 6.60 8.90 -16.06
N ARG A 145 7.92 8.79 -16.02
CA ARG A 145 8.62 7.97 -15.03
C ARG A 145 8.64 8.71 -13.70
N VAL A 146 8.23 8.03 -12.64
CA VAL A 146 8.26 8.55 -11.26
C VAL A 146 8.85 7.48 -10.35
N SER A 147 9.84 7.85 -9.54
CA SER A 147 10.38 6.95 -8.51
C SER A 147 9.85 7.33 -7.14
N MET A 148 9.18 6.39 -6.48
CA MET A 148 8.77 6.47 -5.07
C MET A 148 9.64 5.56 -4.16
N GLY A 149 10.92 5.31 -4.59
CA GLY A 149 11.80 4.29 -4.03
C GLY A 149 11.74 2.98 -4.81
N ASN A 150 10.72 2.82 -5.65
CA ASN A 150 10.57 1.84 -6.71
C ASN A 150 10.08 2.54 -7.98
N PRO A 151 10.38 2.01 -9.19
CA PRO A 151 10.07 2.69 -10.45
C PRO A 151 8.61 2.54 -10.83
N HIS A 152 8.01 3.62 -11.32
CA HIS A 152 6.66 3.70 -11.86
C HIS A 152 6.67 4.42 -13.20
N LEU A 153 5.86 3.92 -14.14
CA LEU A 153 5.58 4.54 -15.43
C LEU A 153 4.11 4.92 -15.47
N VAL A 154 3.81 6.21 -15.42
CA VAL A 154 2.45 6.74 -15.41
C VAL A 154 2.08 7.27 -16.79
N THR A 155 0.96 6.77 -17.33
CA THR A 155 0.40 7.15 -18.63
C THR A 155 -1.02 7.66 -18.46
N PHE A 156 -1.30 8.91 -18.85
CA PHE A 156 -2.66 9.44 -18.86
C PHE A 156 -3.36 9.12 -20.17
N VAL A 157 -4.59 8.63 -20.08
CA VAL A 157 -5.45 8.25 -21.20
C VAL A 157 -6.84 8.88 -21.09
N GLU A 158 -7.53 9.04 -22.21
CA GLU A 158 -8.89 9.57 -22.22
C GLU A 158 -9.91 8.57 -21.67
N ASP A 159 -9.75 7.28 -21.99
CA ASP A 159 -10.61 6.19 -21.52
C ASP A 159 -9.78 4.97 -21.10
N ILE A 160 -9.68 4.76 -19.81
CA ILE A 160 -8.91 3.66 -19.22
C ILE A 160 -9.50 2.28 -19.51
N THR A 161 -10.79 2.21 -19.90
CA THR A 161 -11.46 0.94 -20.23
C THR A 161 -11.02 0.39 -21.58
N GLN A 162 -10.46 1.23 -22.47
CA GLN A 162 -9.92 0.82 -23.77
C GLN A 162 -8.51 0.21 -23.66
N ILE A 163 -7.90 0.26 -22.47
CA ILE A 163 -6.54 -0.26 -22.28
C ILE A 163 -6.59 -1.75 -21.97
N ASN A 164 -6.06 -2.55 -22.89
CA ASN A 164 -5.81 -3.99 -22.65
C ASN A 164 -4.56 -4.18 -21.79
N LEU A 165 -4.70 -3.96 -20.48
CA LEU A 165 -3.59 -3.99 -19.52
C LEU A 165 -2.84 -5.34 -19.50
N PRO A 166 -3.48 -6.52 -19.61
CA PRO A 166 -2.78 -7.80 -19.75
C PRO A 166 -1.85 -7.89 -20.95
N GLU A 167 -2.13 -7.18 -22.02
CA GLU A 167 -1.33 -7.18 -23.25
C GLU A 167 -0.20 -6.15 -23.19
N ILE A 168 -0.51 -4.91 -22.81
CA ILE A 168 0.45 -3.80 -22.86
C ILE A 168 1.35 -3.74 -21.61
N GLY A 169 0.82 -4.15 -20.44
CA GLY A 169 1.54 -4.11 -19.18
C GLY A 169 2.89 -4.83 -19.20
N PRO A 170 2.96 -6.11 -19.62
CA PRO A 170 4.22 -6.84 -19.72
C PRO A 170 5.22 -6.22 -20.71
N GLN A 171 4.74 -5.61 -21.79
CA GLN A 171 5.59 -4.98 -22.80
C GLN A 171 6.27 -3.73 -22.24
N LEU A 172 5.51 -2.89 -21.52
CA LEU A 172 6.03 -1.69 -20.88
C LEU A 172 6.86 -2.00 -19.63
N GLU A 173 6.45 -2.99 -18.80
CA GLU A 173 7.24 -3.46 -17.65
C GLU A 173 8.67 -3.81 -18.06
N ASN A 174 8.84 -4.51 -19.19
CA ASN A 174 10.12 -5.05 -19.66
C ASN A 174 10.73 -4.20 -20.81
N TYR A 175 10.24 -2.98 -21.03
CA TYR A 175 10.73 -2.13 -22.10
C TYR A 175 12.20 -1.76 -21.85
N HIS A 176 12.99 -1.71 -22.91
CA HIS A 176 14.46 -1.55 -22.83
C HIS A 176 14.93 -0.30 -22.07
N LEU A 177 14.11 0.73 -21.94
CA LEU A 177 14.38 1.91 -21.11
C LEU A 177 14.33 1.62 -19.60
N PHE A 178 13.81 0.48 -19.18
CA PHE A 178 13.66 0.10 -17.78
C PHE A 178 14.47 -1.19 -17.47
N PRO A 179 15.80 -1.10 -17.29
CA PRO A 179 16.66 -2.29 -17.10
C PRO A 179 16.26 -3.10 -15.84
N ASP A 180 15.75 -2.43 -14.80
CA ASP A 180 15.27 -3.04 -13.56
C ASP A 180 13.77 -3.33 -13.58
N ARG A 181 13.14 -3.22 -14.78
CA ARG A 181 11.69 -3.26 -14.98
C ARG A 181 10.97 -2.12 -14.25
N THR A 182 9.68 -1.94 -14.49
CA THR A 182 8.88 -0.88 -13.88
C THR A 182 7.45 -1.35 -13.58
N ASN A 183 6.79 -0.70 -12.61
CA ASN A 183 5.35 -0.77 -12.49
C ASN A 183 4.74 0.15 -13.55
N VAL A 184 3.59 -0.22 -14.09
CA VAL A 184 2.93 0.50 -15.19
C VAL A 184 1.54 0.91 -14.75
N GLU A 185 1.31 2.20 -14.68
CA GLU A 185 0.04 2.81 -14.31
C GLU A 185 -0.60 3.48 -15.51
N PHE A 186 -1.84 3.08 -15.82
CA PHE A 186 -2.72 3.86 -16.70
C PHE A 186 -3.70 4.64 -15.84
N ALA A 187 -3.88 5.92 -16.16
CA ALA A 187 -4.67 6.85 -15.37
C ALA A 187 -5.59 7.69 -16.26
N GLN A 188 -6.81 7.93 -15.79
CA GLN A 188 -7.81 8.76 -16.43
C GLN A 188 -8.29 9.82 -15.44
N ILE A 189 -8.37 11.09 -15.87
CA ILE A 189 -8.99 12.15 -15.10
C ILE A 189 -10.51 11.97 -15.20
N VAL A 190 -11.16 11.68 -14.08
CA VAL A 190 -12.61 11.42 -14.02
C VAL A 190 -13.38 12.52 -13.33
N GLY A 191 -12.70 13.50 -12.73
CA GLY A 191 -13.29 14.66 -12.07
C GLY A 191 -12.23 15.65 -11.60
N LYS A 192 -12.66 16.75 -11.00
CA LYS A 192 -11.74 17.68 -10.39
C LYS A 192 -10.98 16.97 -9.27
N ASP A 193 -9.65 16.96 -9.38
CA ASP A 193 -8.77 16.30 -8.39
C ASP A 193 -9.16 14.83 -8.12
N THR A 194 -9.72 14.14 -9.13
CA THR A 194 -10.15 12.75 -9.04
C THR A 194 -9.64 11.96 -10.25
N ILE A 195 -8.87 10.91 -9.99
CA ILE A 195 -8.15 10.15 -11.01
C ILE A 195 -8.49 8.67 -10.85
N ARG A 196 -8.95 8.03 -11.92
CA ARG A 196 -9.09 6.57 -12.00
C ARG A 196 -7.77 5.96 -12.46
N MET A 197 -7.26 4.95 -11.76
CA MET A 197 -6.00 4.28 -12.06
C MET A 197 -6.18 2.77 -12.13
N ARG A 198 -5.46 2.13 -13.04
CA ARG A 198 -5.23 0.68 -13.09
C ARG A 198 -3.73 0.44 -13.20
N VAL A 199 -3.26 -0.64 -12.61
CA VAL A 199 -1.83 -0.93 -12.50
C VAL A 199 -1.50 -2.35 -12.95
N TRP A 200 -0.36 -2.46 -13.61
CA TRP A 200 0.39 -3.69 -13.80
C TRP A 200 1.65 -3.60 -12.94
N GLU A 201 1.66 -4.33 -11.82
CA GLU A 201 2.79 -4.30 -10.91
C GLU A 201 3.93 -5.19 -11.39
N ARG A 202 5.13 -4.70 -11.28
CA ARG A 202 6.39 -5.36 -11.62
C ARG A 202 6.49 -6.74 -10.94
N GLY A 203 6.47 -7.80 -11.75
CA GLY A 203 6.57 -9.18 -11.29
C GLY A 203 5.30 -9.78 -10.71
N SER A 204 4.21 -9.01 -10.57
CA SER A 204 2.93 -9.47 -10.00
C SER A 204 1.76 -9.38 -10.98
N GLY A 205 1.89 -8.58 -12.04
CA GLY A 205 0.81 -8.36 -13.00
C GLY A 205 -0.28 -7.42 -12.47
N ILE A 206 -1.53 -7.65 -12.86
CA ILE A 206 -2.66 -6.81 -12.43
C ILE A 206 -2.92 -7.05 -10.95
N THR A 207 -2.92 -5.96 -10.18
CA THR A 207 -3.29 -5.95 -8.77
C THR A 207 -4.45 -4.98 -8.51
N GLN A 208 -5.14 -5.18 -7.39
CA GLN A 208 -6.30 -4.36 -7.02
C GLN A 208 -5.91 -2.97 -6.52
N ALA A 209 -4.70 -2.81 -5.97
CA ALA A 209 -4.23 -1.56 -5.39
C ALA A 209 -2.71 -1.53 -5.26
N CYS A 210 -2.10 -0.44 -5.73
CA CYS A 210 -0.68 -0.14 -5.56
C CYS A 210 -0.52 1.24 -4.91
N GLY A 211 -0.08 1.28 -3.65
CA GLY A 211 0.06 2.53 -2.90
C GLY A 211 1.12 3.46 -3.47
N THR A 212 2.29 2.94 -3.84
CA THR A 212 3.36 3.74 -4.48
C THR A 212 2.98 4.16 -5.90
N GLY A 213 2.24 3.31 -6.64
CA GLY A 213 1.67 3.66 -7.94
C GLY A 213 0.66 4.81 -7.86
N ALA A 214 -0.20 4.81 -6.83
CA ALA A 214 -1.11 5.93 -6.58
C ALA A 214 -0.35 7.23 -6.27
N CYS A 215 0.73 7.15 -5.47
CA CYS A 215 1.60 8.31 -5.21
C CYS A 215 2.26 8.82 -6.49
N ALA A 216 2.81 7.93 -7.31
CA ALA A 216 3.44 8.26 -8.59
C ALA A 216 2.44 8.91 -9.56
N THR A 217 1.20 8.37 -9.63
CA THR A 217 0.12 8.92 -10.45
C THR A 217 -0.26 10.33 -10.02
N ALA A 218 -0.39 10.58 -8.71
CA ALA A 218 -0.67 11.92 -8.20
C ALA A 218 0.46 12.91 -8.52
N VAL A 219 1.75 12.50 -8.34
CA VAL A 219 2.91 13.32 -8.69
C VAL A 219 2.88 13.68 -10.17
N ALA A 220 2.71 12.69 -11.06
CA ALA A 220 2.63 12.94 -12.50
C ALA A 220 1.46 13.87 -12.86
N ALA A 221 0.28 13.70 -12.24
CA ALA A 221 -0.88 14.57 -12.47
C ALA A 221 -0.59 16.03 -12.09
N VAL A 222 0.05 16.26 -10.95
CA VAL A 222 0.44 17.62 -10.51
C VAL A 222 1.45 18.25 -11.47
N LEU A 223 2.48 17.48 -11.90
CA LEU A 223 3.49 17.97 -12.84
C LEU A 223 2.91 18.37 -14.19
N HIS A 224 1.88 17.66 -14.65
CA HIS A 224 1.18 17.97 -15.90
C HIS A 224 0.03 18.99 -15.74
N GLY A 225 -0.22 19.50 -14.53
CA GLY A 225 -1.32 20.43 -14.25
C GLY A 225 -2.72 19.81 -14.41
N LEU A 226 -2.82 18.49 -14.34
CA LEU A 226 -4.07 17.71 -14.47
C LEU A 226 -4.84 17.59 -13.17
N ALA A 227 -4.18 17.77 -12.02
CA ALA A 227 -4.79 17.81 -10.69
C ALA A 227 -4.03 18.78 -9.77
N GLY A 228 -4.70 19.18 -8.68
CA GLY A 228 -4.06 19.89 -7.59
C GLY A 228 -3.18 18.99 -6.75
N ARG A 229 -2.41 19.61 -5.82
CA ARG A 229 -1.49 18.88 -4.92
C ARG A 229 -2.17 17.88 -4.00
N LYS A 230 -3.49 17.90 -3.90
CA LYS A 230 -4.30 16.92 -3.18
C LYS A 230 -5.37 16.39 -4.10
N CYS A 231 -5.34 15.07 -4.32
CA CYS A 231 -6.26 14.39 -5.22
C CYS A 231 -6.62 12.99 -4.71
N ASP A 232 -7.74 12.48 -5.19
CA ASP A 232 -8.19 11.12 -4.93
C ASP A 232 -7.82 10.21 -6.10
N ILE A 233 -7.17 9.08 -5.79
CA ILE A 233 -6.83 8.04 -6.75
C ILE A 233 -7.76 6.85 -6.52
N ILE A 234 -8.61 6.57 -7.51
CA ILE A 234 -9.56 5.46 -7.50
C ILE A 234 -8.89 4.26 -8.17
N MET A 235 -8.68 3.18 -7.43
CA MET A 235 -8.17 1.89 -7.90
C MET A 235 -9.27 0.83 -7.85
N ASP A 236 -9.02 -0.37 -8.36
CA ASP A 236 -9.99 -1.47 -8.30
C ASP A 236 -10.30 -1.88 -6.86
N GLY A 237 -9.30 -1.85 -5.97
CA GLY A 237 -9.44 -2.21 -4.55
C GLY A 237 -9.91 -1.08 -3.62
N GLY A 238 -10.09 0.15 -4.13
CA GLY A 238 -10.58 1.29 -3.36
C GLY A 238 -9.92 2.62 -3.69
N THR A 239 -10.33 3.65 -2.96
CA THR A 239 -9.85 5.03 -3.16
C THR A 239 -8.83 5.40 -2.09
N VAL A 240 -7.77 6.10 -2.51
CA VAL A 240 -6.77 6.70 -1.64
C VAL A 240 -6.67 8.19 -1.91
N THR A 241 -6.55 9.00 -0.87
CA THR A 241 -6.26 10.44 -1.01
C THR A 241 -4.76 10.65 -0.93
N ILE A 242 -4.17 11.25 -1.95
CA ILE A 242 -2.76 11.62 -2.01
C ILE A 242 -2.63 13.13 -1.91
N GLU A 243 -1.70 13.58 -1.07
CA GLU A 243 -1.36 14.99 -0.93
C GLU A 243 0.15 15.17 -1.08
N TRP A 244 0.58 15.92 -2.10
CA TRP A 244 1.97 16.36 -2.24
C TRP A 244 2.14 17.63 -1.43
N GLU A 245 2.59 17.47 -0.18
CA GLU A 245 2.74 18.58 0.77
C GLU A 245 3.81 19.56 0.32
N GLU A 246 3.44 20.82 0.18
CA GLU A 246 4.34 21.85 -0.35
C GLU A 246 5.50 22.19 0.61
N ALA A 247 5.20 22.18 1.91
CA ALA A 247 6.17 22.59 2.94
C ALA A 247 7.35 21.62 3.08
N THR A 248 7.11 20.33 2.91
CA THR A 248 8.12 19.27 3.10
C THR A 248 8.57 18.64 1.78
N GLY A 249 7.76 18.77 0.72
CA GLY A 249 7.94 18.03 -0.52
C GLY A 249 7.56 16.55 -0.41
N HIS A 250 7.02 16.11 0.74
CA HIS A 250 6.63 14.73 0.95
C HIS A 250 5.25 14.41 0.36
N ILE A 251 5.07 13.16 -0.01
CA ILE A 251 3.79 12.59 -0.42
C ILE A 251 3.12 11.97 0.80
N LEU A 252 1.95 12.47 1.13
CA LEU A 252 1.12 11.99 2.22
C LEU A 252 -0.02 11.15 1.63
N MET A 253 -0.09 9.87 2.00
CA MET A 253 -1.14 8.96 1.54
C MET A 253 -2.12 8.69 2.67
N THR A 254 -3.37 9.12 2.50
CA THR A 254 -4.46 8.91 3.47
C THR A 254 -5.45 7.88 2.95
N VAL A 255 -5.69 6.83 3.74
CA VAL A 255 -6.60 5.74 3.35
C VAL A 255 -7.37 5.24 4.57
N PRO A 256 -8.62 4.80 4.42
CA PRO A 256 -9.30 4.02 5.44
C PRO A 256 -8.58 2.72 5.76
N ALA A 257 -8.66 2.27 7.00
CA ALA A 257 -8.28 0.94 7.43
C ALA A 257 -9.53 0.26 8.00
N THR A 258 -9.82 -0.93 7.53
CA THR A 258 -11.07 -1.63 7.87
C THR A 258 -10.79 -2.89 8.66
N LYS A 259 -11.43 -3.02 9.82
CA LYS A 259 -11.50 -4.28 10.56
C LYS A 259 -12.60 -5.15 9.98
N VAL A 260 -12.29 -6.42 9.70
CA VAL A 260 -13.25 -7.40 9.22
C VAL A 260 -13.82 -8.16 10.42
N PHE A 261 -12.98 -8.87 11.16
CA PHE A 261 -13.39 -9.60 12.37
C PHE A 261 -12.20 -9.89 13.30
N ASP A 262 -12.52 -10.27 14.54
CA ASP A 262 -11.59 -10.85 15.50
C ASP A 262 -11.80 -12.36 15.57
N GLY A 263 -10.71 -13.10 15.84
CA GLY A 263 -10.76 -14.55 15.96
C GLY A 263 -9.68 -15.12 16.87
N GLU A 264 -9.71 -16.43 17.04
CA GLU A 264 -8.71 -17.20 17.80
C GLU A 264 -8.27 -18.41 16.98
N MET A 265 -6.97 -18.70 16.98
CA MET A 265 -6.38 -19.89 16.38
C MET A 265 -5.56 -20.65 17.42
N GLU A 266 -5.38 -21.94 17.20
CA GLU A 266 -4.42 -22.74 17.97
C GLU A 266 -2.99 -22.34 17.59
N GLY A 267 -2.15 -22.12 18.60
CA GLY A 267 -0.75 -21.68 18.45
C GLY A 267 0.21 -22.78 18.00
#